data_9b428c7c4ddacbe56160a502908bb77a
#
_entry.id   9b428c7c4ddacbe56160a502908bb77a
#
_cell.length_a   1.000
_cell.length_b   1.000
_cell.length_c   1.000
_cell.angle_alpha   90.00
_cell.angle_beta   90.00
_cell.angle_gamma   90.00
#
_symmetry.space_group_name_H-M   'P 1'
#
loop_
_entity.id
_entity.type
_entity.pdbx_description
1 polymer ?
#
loop_
_entity_poly.entity_id
_entity_poly.type
_entity_poly.pdbx_seq_one_letter_code
_entity_poly.pdbx_strand_id
1 'polypeptide(L)'
;MPMIIPSVPTLFAGGSVVGTGAENAVGGILDFIASPYFTALVVVLAVLLVLWILLKIYGSMRASRLSRIIYERHFSETGVYEGEEVELVEIIRNPGFFPLLGVDVESYFYNELELEEYEHDGHSTMQYCISRFNLWPYMQIKRHHRLTAKKRGHYKLQVATIYSKKGPIPMEAPTELYVYPKAISLGLPVIAVGRMQGDFVSQRPLFMDPFSLAGIRDYRFGDPVSQINFKASAKVPLTGSSGSPLKVNARDYCASRKLMIYMDFHLPMGSKIDGREYDRRAERGLSFCAALIRDAIYGGFSVGFAANCKAIDGEMSSRFPCEGSDAHPIAIMKEMARMNLTDGASFASLLEADIRDGMRDTEIIIIAFDHNEDVLDRIATLEQLGNSVQTVILEGGDEDGD
;
A
#
# COMPACT_ATOMS: atom_id res chain seq x y z
N MET A 1 132.11 -23.79 38.78
CA MET A 1 130.95 -24.66 38.49
C MET A 1 129.74 -23.78 38.49
N PRO A 2 129.34 -23.29 37.39
CA PRO A 2 128.02 -22.61 37.27
C PRO A 2 127.03 -23.48 36.54
N MET A 3 125.81 -23.49 37.07
CA MET A 3 124.62 -24.22 36.57
C MET A 3 123.97 -23.48 35.41
N ILE A 4 123.73 -24.17 34.32
CA ILE A 4 123.05 -23.68 33.13
C ILE A 4 121.56 -23.86 33.36
N ILE A 5 120.79 -22.82 33.31
CA ILE A 5 119.32 -22.89 33.27
C ILE A 5 118.85 -22.65 31.80
N PRO A 6 118.07 -23.58 31.21
CA PRO A 6 117.57 -23.42 29.86
C PRO A 6 116.42 -22.44 29.82
N SER A 7 116.42 -21.58 28.82
CA SER A 7 115.35 -20.60 28.53
C SER A 7 114.07 -21.28 27.96
N VAL A 8 112.95 -20.92 28.56
CA VAL A 8 111.58 -21.27 28.07
C VAL A 8 111.19 -20.38 26.86
N PRO A 9 110.71 -20.96 25.76
CA PRO A 9 110.19 -20.17 24.66
C PRO A 9 108.82 -19.62 25.03
N THR A 10 108.68 -18.32 24.93
CA THR A 10 107.37 -17.64 24.99
C THR A 10 106.55 -17.87 23.69
N LEU A 11 105.53 -18.70 23.82
CA LEU A 11 104.48 -18.88 22.85
C LEU A 11 103.36 -17.88 23.15
N PHE A 12 103.41 -16.71 22.56
CA PHE A 12 102.32 -15.80 22.44
C PHE A 12 102.24 -15.33 20.99
N ALA A 13 101.54 -16.13 20.16
CA ALA A 13 101.00 -15.69 18.92
C ALA A 13 99.49 -16.04 18.94
N GLY A 14 98.76 -15.29 19.76
CA GLY A 14 97.31 -15.29 19.73
C GLY A 14 96.87 -14.42 18.57
N GLY A 15 96.66 -15.05 17.45
CA GLY A 15 96.18 -14.37 16.28
C GLY A 15 94.71 -13.89 16.46
N SER A 16 94.47 -12.68 16.17
CA SER A 16 93.18 -12.01 16.02
C SER A 16 92.47 -12.54 14.80
N VAL A 17 91.85 -13.74 14.89
CA VAL A 17 91.07 -14.32 13.82
C VAL A 17 89.56 -14.10 13.98
N VAL A 18 89.12 -13.54 15.12
CA VAL A 18 87.71 -13.35 15.44
C VAL A 18 87.17 -11.97 14.95
N GLY A 19 88.02 -11.00 14.66
CA GLY A 19 87.57 -9.66 14.26
C GLY A 19 87.20 -9.51 12.78
N THR A 20 87.81 -10.22 11.87
CA THR A 20 87.67 -10.03 10.43
C THR A 20 86.34 -10.61 9.84
N GLY A 21 85.76 -11.62 10.47
CA GLY A 21 84.51 -12.21 10.08
C GLY A 21 83.30 -11.32 10.45
N ALA A 22 83.39 -10.68 11.60
CA ALA A 22 82.29 -9.77 12.05
C ALA A 22 82.32 -8.45 11.31
N GLU A 23 83.51 -7.89 11.03
CA GLU A 23 83.62 -6.66 10.21
C GLU A 23 83.22 -6.86 8.76
N ASN A 24 83.55 -8.00 8.16
CA ASN A 24 83.13 -8.33 6.78
C ASN A 24 81.60 -8.63 6.73
N ALA A 25 81.01 -9.22 7.75
CA ALA A 25 79.55 -9.43 7.85
C ALA A 25 78.82 -8.10 8.01
N VAL A 26 79.31 -7.20 8.85
CA VAL A 26 78.77 -5.85 9.04
C VAL A 26 78.90 -5.01 7.78
N GLY A 27 80.05 -5.08 7.08
CA GLY A 27 80.26 -4.39 5.78
C GLY A 27 79.28 -4.90 4.73
N GLY A 28 79.11 -6.22 4.59
CA GLY A 28 78.14 -6.80 3.64
C GLY A 28 76.67 -6.46 3.91
N ILE A 29 76.31 -6.32 5.19
CA ILE A 29 75.00 -5.85 5.61
C ILE A 29 74.78 -4.37 5.26
N LEU A 30 75.80 -3.55 5.49
CA LEU A 30 75.79 -2.12 5.17
C LEU A 30 75.69 -1.88 3.64
N ASP A 31 76.44 -2.64 2.86
CA ASP A 31 76.39 -2.60 1.37
C ASP A 31 75.04 -3.09 0.83
N PHE A 32 74.44 -4.09 1.45
CA PHE A 32 73.09 -4.56 1.13
C PHE A 32 72.05 -3.50 1.46
N ILE A 33 72.14 -2.84 2.62
CA ILE A 33 71.23 -1.75 3.02
C ILE A 33 71.39 -0.51 2.11
N ALA A 34 72.61 -0.26 1.65
CA ALA A 34 72.87 0.82 0.71
C ALA A 34 72.54 0.51 -0.76
N SER A 35 72.19 -0.74 -1.05
CA SER A 35 71.84 -1.16 -2.42
C SER A 35 70.55 -0.52 -2.94
N PRO A 36 70.46 -0.15 -4.22
CA PRO A 36 69.24 0.40 -4.79
C PRO A 36 68.05 -0.59 -4.75
N TYR A 37 68.34 -1.89 -4.67
CA TYR A 37 67.32 -2.93 -4.54
C TYR A 37 66.68 -2.94 -3.15
N PHE A 38 67.48 -2.74 -2.07
CA PHE A 38 66.99 -2.65 -0.71
C PHE A 38 66.12 -1.40 -0.52
N THR A 39 66.57 -0.26 -1.00
CA THR A 39 65.80 1.00 -0.96
C THR A 39 64.50 0.86 -1.73
N ALA A 40 64.49 0.25 -2.91
CA ALA A 40 63.28 -0.02 -3.69
C ALA A 40 62.33 -0.95 -2.92
N LEU A 41 62.85 -2.02 -2.30
CA LEU A 41 62.05 -2.95 -1.45
C LEU A 41 61.37 -2.22 -0.26
N VAL A 42 62.14 -1.38 0.46
CA VAL A 42 61.59 -0.59 1.57
C VAL A 42 60.51 0.39 1.09
N VAL A 43 60.70 1.05 -0.05
CA VAL A 43 59.68 1.92 -0.60
C VAL A 43 58.40 1.14 -0.97
N VAL A 44 58.54 -0.03 -1.61
CA VAL A 44 57.38 -0.89 -1.92
C VAL A 44 56.66 -1.33 -0.65
N LEU A 45 57.39 -1.78 0.36
CA LEU A 45 56.79 -2.17 1.66
C LEU A 45 56.09 -0.98 2.34
N ALA A 46 56.70 0.21 2.31
CA ALA A 46 56.10 1.42 2.85
C ALA A 46 54.79 1.77 2.14
N VAL A 47 54.76 1.70 0.79
CA VAL A 47 53.59 1.94 -0.03
C VAL A 47 52.49 0.90 0.31
N LEU A 48 52.84 -0.38 0.42
CA LEU A 48 51.91 -1.44 0.82
C LEU A 48 51.38 -1.23 2.24
N LEU A 49 52.21 -0.80 3.17
CA LEU A 49 51.80 -0.48 4.54
C LEU A 49 50.81 0.69 4.55
N VAL A 50 51.14 1.78 3.82
CA VAL A 50 50.25 2.95 3.70
C VAL A 50 48.91 2.53 3.07
N LEU A 51 48.96 1.75 2.02
CA LEU A 51 47.74 1.21 1.37
C LEU A 51 46.91 0.36 2.36
N TRP A 52 47.57 -0.51 3.12
CA TRP A 52 46.92 -1.35 4.14
C TRP A 52 46.27 -0.49 5.24
N ILE A 53 46.97 0.55 5.73
CA ILE A 53 46.43 1.49 6.72
C ILE A 53 45.21 2.22 6.16
N LEU A 54 45.29 2.72 4.91
CA LEU A 54 44.19 3.39 4.24
C LEU A 54 42.97 2.47 4.10
N LEU A 55 43.16 1.21 3.71
CA LEU A 55 42.09 0.21 3.62
C LEU A 55 41.48 -0.08 5.00
N LYS A 56 42.28 -0.15 6.08
CA LYS A 56 41.76 -0.32 7.44
C LYS A 56 40.95 0.88 7.91
N ILE A 57 41.43 2.11 7.66
CA ILE A 57 40.72 3.36 7.96
C ILE A 57 39.38 3.40 7.16
N TYR A 58 39.45 3.11 5.87
CA TYR A 58 38.24 3.03 5.03
C TYR A 58 37.21 2.03 5.58
N GLY A 59 37.64 0.81 5.91
CA GLY A 59 36.79 -0.22 6.49
C GLY A 59 36.16 0.17 7.83
N SER A 60 36.93 0.85 8.70
CA SER A 60 36.44 1.33 10.00
C SER A 60 35.40 2.45 9.85
N MET A 61 35.61 3.36 8.92
CA MET A 61 34.73 4.50 8.67
C MET A 61 33.46 4.12 7.88
N ARG A 62 33.48 2.99 7.17
CA ARG A 62 32.35 2.55 6.32
C ARG A 62 31.07 2.35 7.14
N ALA A 63 31.14 1.68 8.29
CA ALA A 63 29.97 1.41 9.11
C ALA A 63 29.28 2.67 9.62
N SER A 64 30.06 3.68 10.04
CA SER A 64 29.52 4.99 10.48
C SER A 64 28.94 5.82 9.34
N ARG A 65 29.27 5.50 8.10
CA ARG A 65 28.75 6.18 6.91
C ARG A 65 27.52 5.51 6.33
N LEU A 66 27.41 4.18 6.49
CA LEU A 66 26.20 3.45 6.13
C LEU A 66 24.98 3.96 6.90
N SER A 67 25.13 4.35 8.15
CA SER A 67 24.05 4.95 8.95
C SER A 67 23.61 6.36 8.49
N ARG A 68 24.35 6.98 7.56
CA ARG A 68 23.99 8.29 6.98
C ARG A 68 23.33 8.18 5.61
N ILE A 69 23.18 6.98 5.08
CA ILE A 69 22.44 6.75 3.84
C ILE A 69 21.00 7.17 4.09
N ILE A 70 20.44 7.87 3.11
CA ILE A 70 19.03 8.19 3.06
C ILE A 70 18.37 7.13 2.19
N TYR A 71 17.42 6.42 2.78
CA TYR A 71 16.63 5.40 2.10
C TYR A 71 15.15 5.73 2.22
N GLU A 72 14.47 5.81 1.09
CA GLU A 72 13.05 6.08 0.99
C GLU A 72 12.42 5.05 0.05
N ARG A 73 11.18 4.69 0.32
CA ARG A 73 10.40 3.86 -0.59
C ARG A 73 8.95 4.31 -0.60
N HIS A 74 8.30 4.15 -1.73
CA HIS A 74 6.88 4.43 -1.87
C HIS A 74 6.30 3.56 -2.99
N PHE A 75 5.03 3.23 -2.88
CA PHE A 75 4.29 2.63 -3.98
C PHE A 75 3.91 3.69 -5.00
N SER A 76 3.80 3.32 -6.27
CA SER A 76 3.33 4.22 -7.34
C SER A 76 1.90 4.69 -7.11
N GLU A 77 1.11 3.85 -6.45
CA GLU A 77 -0.29 4.11 -6.10
C GLU A 77 -0.55 3.76 -4.63
N THR A 78 -1.52 4.45 -4.01
CA THR A 78 -1.91 4.19 -2.63
C THR A 78 -2.88 3.02 -2.49
N GLY A 79 -3.50 2.59 -3.59
CA GLY A 79 -4.44 1.48 -3.62
C GLY A 79 -4.63 0.93 -5.03
N VAL A 80 -4.72 -0.39 -5.13
CA VAL A 80 -4.90 -1.16 -6.36
C VAL A 80 -5.93 -2.26 -6.13
N TYR A 81 -6.52 -2.80 -7.19
CA TYR A 81 -7.41 -3.95 -7.07
C TYR A 81 -6.63 -5.26 -7.03
N GLU A 82 -7.21 -6.28 -6.41
CA GLU A 82 -6.67 -7.62 -6.40
C GLU A 82 -6.48 -8.13 -7.84
N GLY A 83 -5.27 -8.62 -8.13
CA GLY A 83 -4.82 -9.06 -9.45
C GLY A 83 -4.13 -7.99 -10.28
N GLU A 84 -4.10 -6.73 -9.85
CA GLU A 84 -3.41 -5.65 -10.56
C GLU A 84 -1.93 -5.57 -10.17
N GLU A 85 -1.15 -4.98 -11.06
CA GLU A 85 0.27 -4.69 -10.85
C GLU A 85 0.45 -3.30 -10.24
N VAL A 86 1.42 -3.19 -9.34
CA VAL A 86 1.85 -1.93 -8.73
C VAL A 86 3.37 -1.86 -8.68
N GLU A 87 3.95 -0.69 -8.83
CA GLU A 87 5.38 -0.50 -8.68
C GLU A 87 5.72 -0.03 -7.26
N LEU A 88 6.72 -0.70 -6.65
CA LEU A 88 7.41 -0.17 -5.49
C LEU A 88 8.68 0.53 -5.96
N VAL A 89 8.79 1.78 -5.61
CA VAL A 89 9.94 2.62 -5.93
C VAL A 89 10.84 2.74 -4.72
N GLU A 90 12.07 2.23 -4.83
CA GLU A 90 13.12 2.40 -3.84
C GLU A 90 14.07 3.52 -4.26
N ILE A 91 14.35 4.43 -3.36
CA ILE A 91 15.28 5.54 -3.54
C ILE A 91 16.35 5.45 -2.48
N ILE A 92 17.59 5.29 -2.89
CA ILE A 92 18.75 5.27 -2.01
C ILE A 92 19.74 6.37 -2.40
N ARG A 93 20.18 7.16 -1.41
CA ARG A 93 21.08 8.29 -1.63
C ARG A 93 22.26 8.26 -0.69
N ASN A 94 23.44 8.44 -1.24
CA ASN A 94 24.66 8.69 -0.49
C ASN A 94 24.92 10.22 -0.38
N PRO A 95 24.64 10.85 0.77
CA PRO A 95 24.89 12.29 0.94
C PRO A 95 26.37 12.61 1.18
N GLY A 96 27.23 11.58 1.31
CA GLY A 96 28.63 11.74 1.68
C GLY A 96 29.58 11.80 0.47
N PHE A 97 30.80 12.31 0.72
CA PHE A 97 31.88 12.37 -0.27
C PHE A 97 32.52 11.00 -0.59
N PHE A 98 32.35 9.99 0.27
CA PHE A 98 33.00 8.70 0.09
C PHE A 98 32.11 7.69 -0.64
N PRO A 99 32.67 6.91 -1.58
CA PRO A 99 31.91 5.86 -2.24
C PRO A 99 31.54 4.74 -1.26
N LEU A 100 30.33 4.24 -1.36
CA LEU A 100 29.81 3.10 -0.61
C LEU A 100 29.47 1.99 -1.61
N LEU A 101 30.41 1.06 -1.80
CA LEU A 101 30.27 -0.04 -2.75
C LEU A 101 29.75 -1.29 -2.07
N GLY A 102 28.89 -2.05 -2.77
CA GLY A 102 28.31 -3.28 -2.26
C GLY A 102 27.48 -3.05 -0.98
N VAL A 103 26.52 -2.14 -1.07
CA VAL A 103 25.52 -1.91 -0.01
C VAL A 103 24.34 -2.83 -0.30
N ASP A 104 24.11 -3.81 0.55
CA ASP A 104 22.99 -4.73 0.45
C ASP A 104 21.87 -4.22 1.35
N VAL A 105 20.72 -3.95 0.74
CA VAL A 105 19.48 -3.54 1.40
C VAL A 105 18.53 -4.71 1.33
N GLU A 106 18.09 -5.18 2.48
CA GLU A 106 17.09 -6.24 2.61
C GLU A 106 15.74 -5.61 2.96
N SER A 107 14.75 -5.90 2.14
CA SER A 107 13.37 -5.46 2.32
C SER A 107 12.46 -6.66 2.45
N TYR A 108 11.57 -6.64 3.45
CA TYR A 108 10.60 -7.69 3.70
C TYR A 108 9.27 -7.34 3.08
N PHE A 109 8.63 -8.32 2.44
CA PHE A 109 7.34 -8.20 1.77
C PHE A 109 6.39 -9.30 2.25
N TYR A 110 5.10 -9.02 2.18
CA TYR A 110 4.07 -10.03 2.37
C TYR A 110 4.02 -10.96 1.15
N ASN A 111 3.77 -12.25 1.35
CA ASN A 111 3.69 -13.24 0.27
C ASN A 111 2.55 -12.97 -0.72
N GLU A 112 1.52 -12.26 -0.25
CA GLU A 112 0.37 -11.83 -1.04
C GLU A 112 0.70 -10.71 -2.05
N LEU A 113 1.89 -10.08 -1.91
CA LEU A 113 2.45 -9.13 -2.88
C LEU A 113 3.58 -9.84 -3.64
N GLU A 114 3.23 -10.54 -4.74
CA GLU A 114 4.19 -11.30 -5.52
C GLU A 114 5.14 -10.39 -6.29
N LEU A 115 6.44 -10.57 -6.06
CA LEU A 115 7.50 -9.83 -6.74
C LEU A 115 7.90 -10.59 -8.02
N GLU A 116 7.86 -9.92 -9.18
CA GLU A 116 8.14 -10.53 -10.50
C GLU A 116 9.56 -11.15 -10.60
N GLU A 117 10.52 -10.65 -9.82
CA GLU A 117 11.93 -11.03 -9.90
C GLU A 117 12.34 -12.16 -8.94
N TYR A 118 11.42 -12.74 -8.12
CA TYR A 118 11.79 -13.70 -7.07
C TYR A 118 10.96 -14.98 -7.05
N GLU A 119 11.66 -16.12 -7.02
CA GLU A 119 11.06 -17.42 -6.77
C GLU A 119 10.71 -17.59 -5.28
N HIS A 120 9.51 -18.06 -5.01
CA HIS A 120 9.00 -18.33 -3.66
C HIS A 120 9.71 -19.50 -3.00
N ASP A 121 10.28 -19.26 -1.85
CA ASP A 121 10.62 -20.30 -0.88
C ASP A 121 9.35 -20.58 -0.04
N GLY A 122 8.60 -21.61 -0.42
CA GLY A 122 7.21 -21.87 0.01
C GLY A 122 6.94 -22.13 1.50
N HIS A 123 7.81 -21.71 2.41
CA HIS A 123 7.72 -22.04 3.84
C HIS A 123 7.63 -20.82 4.79
N SER A 124 7.77 -19.59 4.29
CA SER A 124 7.70 -18.37 5.11
C SER A 124 6.46 -17.54 4.79
N THR A 125 5.87 -16.90 5.79
CA THR A 125 4.76 -15.95 5.63
C THR A 125 5.20 -14.61 5.01
N MET A 126 6.51 -14.34 4.99
CA MET A 126 7.10 -13.16 4.40
C MET A 126 8.24 -13.57 3.45
N GLN A 127 8.29 -12.93 2.31
CA GLN A 127 9.41 -12.99 1.38
C GLN A 127 10.35 -11.81 1.63
N TYR A 128 11.61 -11.96 1.27
CA TYR A 128 12.59 -10.87 1.36
C TYR A 128 13.30 -10.69 0.02
N CYS A 129 13.62 -9.45 -0.27
CA CYS A 129 14.40 -9.05 -1.43
C CYS A 129 15.70 -8.40 -0.98
N ILE A 130 16.82 -8.83 -1.57
CA ILE A 130 18.13 -8.20 -1.33
C ILE A 130 18.48 -7.36 -2.55
N SER A 131 18.46 -6.05 -2.40
CA SER A 131 18.89 -5.11 -3.42
C SER A 131 20.33 -4.67 -3.18
N ARG A 132 21.24 -4.92 -4.14
CA ARG A 132 22.63 -4.48 -4.06
C ARG A 132 22.84 -3.16 -4.77
N PHE A 133 23.46 -2.19 -4.05
CA PHE A 133 23.73 -0.85 -4.55
C PHE A 133 25.22 -0.51 -4.49
N ASN A 134 25.69 0.21 -5.52
CA ASN A 134 27.02 0.84 -5.55
C ASN A 134 26.81 2.36 -5.60
N LEU A 135 27.01 3.02 -4.45
CA LEU A 135 26.70 4.42 -4.27
C LEU A 135 27.99 5.26 -4.31
N TRP A 136 28.21 5.97 -5.43
CA TRP A 136 29.26 6.96 -5.54
C TRP A 136 28.94 8.19 -4.68
N PRO A 137 29.94 9.07 -4.42
CA PRO A 137 29.71 10.32 -3.69
C PRO A 137 28.56 11.12 -4.29
N TYR A 138 27.64 11.58 -3.43
CA TYR A 138 26.46 12.38 -3.78
C TYR A 138 25.51 11.74 -4.80
N MET A 139 25.63 10.42 -5.01
CA MET A 139 24.80 9.68 -5.95
C MET A 139 23.47 9.28 -5.32
N GLN A 140 22.44 9.35 -6.13
CA GLN A 140 21.11 8.80 -5.84
C GLN A 140 20.78 7.75 -6.90
N ILE A 141 20.27 6.60 -6.44
CA ILE A 141 19.77 5.53 -7.31
C ILE A 141 18.30 5.37 -7.02
N LYS A 142 17.51 5.25 -8.06
CA LYS A 142 16.08 4.94 -8.03
C LYS A 142 15.90 3.57 -8.70
N ARG A 143 15.20 2.65 -8.02
CA ARG A 143 14.89 1.31 -8.51
C ARG A 143 13.39 1.09 -8.46
N HIS A 144 12.86 0.43 -9.45
CA HIS A 144 11.45 0.07 -9.58
C HIS A 144 11.33 -1.44 -9.47
N HIS A 145 10.44 -1.91 -8.61
CA HIS A 145 10.08 -3.32 -8.47
C HIS A 145 8.60 -3.46 -8.81
N ARG A 146 8.30 -4.35 -9.74
CA ARG A 146 6.92 -4.69 -10.08
C ARG A 146 6.40 -5.74 -9.12
N LEU A 147 5.23 -5.49 -8.57
CA LEU A 147 4.54 -6.34 -7.62
C LEU A 147 3.14 -6.63 -8.14
N THR A 148 2.71 -7.87 -8.04
CA THR A 148 1.31 -8.25 -8.31
C THR A 148 0.58 -8.42 -6.99
N ALA A 149 -0.53 -7.73 -6.82
CA ALA A 149 -1.36 -7.80 -5.62
C ALA A 149 -2.27 -9.04 -5.68
N LYS A 150 -1.89 -10.15 -5.04
CA LYS A 150 -2.61 -11.45 -5.14
C LYS A 150 -3.82 -11.56 -4.21
N LYS A 151 -3.87 -10.80 -3.14
CA LYS A 151 -4.94 -10.88 -2.16
C LYS A 151 -5.27 -9.51 -1.60
N ARG A 152 -6.57 -9.27 -1.38
CA ARG A 152 -7.06 -8.10 -0.68
C ARG A 152 -6.40 -7.93 0.68
N GLY A 153 -6.08 -6.71 1.06
CA GLY A 153 -5.48 -6.42 2.36
C GLY A 153 -4.93 -5.01 2.50
N HIS A 154 -4.52 -4.67 3.70
CA HIS A 154 -3.78 -3.46 4.01
C HIS A 154 -2.35 -3.82 4.38
N TYR A 155 -1.41 -3.57 3.49
CA TYR A 155 -0.01 -3.96 3.60
C TYR A 155 0.84 -2.78 4.05
N LYS A 156 1.50 -2.92 5.20
CA LYS A 156 2.37 -1.89 5.79
C LYS A 156 3.80 -2.37 5.79
N LEU A 157 4.65 -1.71 5.02
CA LEU A 157 6.08 -1.94 5.04
C LEU A 157 6.73 -0.84 5.89
N GLN A 158 7.38 -1.20 6.99
CA GLN A 158 7.90 -0.22 7.95
C GLN A 158 9.42 -0.06 7.86
N VAL A 159 10.15 -1.16 7.83
CA VAL A 159 11.60 -1.18 7.97
C VAL A 159 12.25 -1.87 6.78
N ALA A 160 13.36 -1.32 6.31
CA ALA A 160 14.35 -2.01 5.48
C ALA A 160 15.66 -2.11 6.26
N THR A 161 16.50 -3.12 5.98
CA THR A 161 17.73 -3.35 6.73
C THR A 161 18.92 -3.27 5.80
N ILE A 162 19.91 -2.44 6.15
CA ILE A 162 21.21 -2.44 5.49
C ILE A 162 22.18 -3.33 6.26
N TYR A 163 22.78 -4.30 5.57
CA TYR A 163 23.78 -5.16 6.17
C TYR A 163 25.16 -4.53 6.14
N SER A 164 25.78 -4.49 7.30
CA SER A 164 27.13 -3.97 7.52
C SER A 164 28.00 -5.03 8.22
N LYS A 165 29.32 -4.94 8.07
CA LYS A 165 30.27 -5.79 8.85
C LYS A 165 30.12 -5.69 10.38
N LYS A 166 29.51 -4.61 10.86
CA LYS A 166 29.24 -4.38 12.29
C LYS A 166 27.85 -4.86 12.73
N GLY A 167 27.03 -5.37 11.82
CA GLY A 167 25.67 -5.84 12.04
C GLY A 167 24.64 -5.12 11.19
N PRO A 168 23.37 -5.50 11.32
CA PRO A 168 22.26 -4.90 10.60
C PRO A 168 22.00 -3.46 11.07
N ILE A 169 21.66 -2.58 10.14
CA ILE A 169 21.29 -1.18 10.38
C ILE A 169 19.85 -1.04 9.90
N PRO A 170 18.86 -0.95 10.81
CA PRO A 170 17.49 -0.74 10.41
C PRO A 170 17.31 0.69 9.89
N MET A 171 16.52 0.82 8.81
CA MET A 171 16.15 2.07 8.17
C MET A 171 14.64 2.18 8.21
N GLU A 172 14.12 3.21 8.85
CA GLU A 172 12.68 3.50 8.84
C GLU A 172 12.31 4.07 7.46
N ALA A 173 11.47 3.34 6.75
CA ALA A 173 10.94 3.74 5.46
C ALA A 173 9.49 3.26 5.35
N PRO A 174 8.59 3.87 6.15
CA PRO A 174 7.19 3.47 6.19
C PRO A 174 6.51 3.76 4.85
N THR A 175 5.84 2.76 4.31
CA THR A 175 4.95 2.90 3.17
C THR A 175 3.81 1.91 3.31
N GLU A 176 2.65 2.24 2.74
CA GLU A 176 1.46 1.41 2.82
C GLU A 176 0.78 1.27 1.46
N LEU A 177 0.16 0.12 1.26
CA LEU A 177 -0.62 -0.21 0.08
C LEU A 177 -1.96 -0.81 0.50
N TYR A 178 -3.05 -0.29 -0.06
CA TYR A 178 -4.37 -0.88 0.08
C TYR A 178 -4.66 -1.71 -1.17
N VAL A 179 -4.89 -3.00 -0.99
CA VAL A 179 -5.35 -3.88 -2.06
C VAL A 179 -6.86 -4.07 -1.90
N TYR A 180 -7.62 -3.52 -2.84
CA TYR A 180 -9.07 -3.55 -2.85
C TYR A 180 -9.60 -4.91 -3.32
N PRO A 181 -10.82 -5.31 -2.91
CA PRO A 181 -11.44 -6.52 -3.44
C PRO A 181 -11.58 -6.43 -4.97
N LYS A 182 -11.39 -7.54 -5.66
CA LYS A 182 -11.62 -7.63 -7.10
C LYS A 182 -13.11 -7.38 -7.38
N ALA A 183 -13.44 -6.40 -8.21
CA ALA A 183 -14.81 -6.09 -8.57
C ALA A 183 -15.37 -7.15 -9.54
N ILE A 184 -16.00 -8.20 -9.01
CA ILE A 184 -16.59 -9.31 -9.77
C ILE A 184 -18.11 -9.15 -9.81
N SER A 185 -18.68 -9.09 -11.02
CA SER A 185 -20.14 -9.14 -11.19
C SER A 185 -20.63 -10.56 -11.05
N LEU A 186 -21.66 -10.78 -10.21
CA LEU A 186 -22.30 -12.10 -10.07
C LEU A 186 -23.20 -12.49 -11.25
N GLY A 187 -23.20 -11.71 -12.35
CA GLY A 187 -24.10 -11.96 -13.50
C GLY A 187 -25.60 -11.83 -13.18
N LEU A 188 -25.92 -11.52 -11.92
CA LEU A 188 -27.28 -11.12 -11.57
C LEU A 188 -27.57 -9.83 -12.33
N PRO A 189 -28.79 -9.65 -12.89
CA PRO A 189 -29.22 -8.34 -13.36
C PRO A 189 -29.13 -7.42 -12.15
N VAL A 190 -27.95 -6.78 -12.03
CA VAL A 190 -27.69 -5.81 -10.99
C VAL A 190 -28.86 -4.88 -11.05
N ILE A 191 -29.65 -4.95 -9.98
CA ILE A 191 -30.71 -4.02 -9.73
C ILE A 191 -31.29 -3.65 -11.08
N ALA A 192 -32.43 -4.12 -11.40
CA ALA A 192 -33.02 -3.71 -12.67
C ALA A 192 -32.87 -2.19 -12.76
N VAL A 193 -31.77 -1.73 -13.34
CA VAL A 193 -31.60 -0.33 -13.80
C VAL A 193 -32.86 0.06 -14.63
N GLY A 194 -33.55 -0.95 -15.20
CA GLY A 194 -34.83 -0.83 -15.80
C GLY A 194 -36.03 -0.62 -14.88
N ARG A 195 -36.03 -1.04 -13.60
CA ARG A 195 -37.08 -0.63 -12.66
C ARG A 195 -36.87 0.80 -12.13
N MET A 196 -35.67 1.32 -12.24
CA MET A 196 -35.33 2.70 -11.87
C MET A 196 -35.79 3.72 -12.93
N GLN A 197 -36.18 3.31 -14.12
CA GLN A 197 -36.75 4.17 -15.15
C GLN A 197 -38.28 4.29 -15.08
N GLY A 198 -38.96 3.53 -14.20
CA GLY A 198 -40.40 3.53 -14.03
C GLY A 198 -40.86 4.28 -12.79
N ASP A 199 -41.43 5.45 -12.97
CA ASP A 199 -42.44 6.11 -12.13
C ASP A 199 -42.27 6.12 -10.58
N PHE A 200 -41.10 6.52 -10.06
CA PHE A 200 -41.07 7.07 -8.72
C PHE A 200 -41.37 8.57 -8.79
N VAL A 201 -42.62 8.94 -8.74
CA VAL A 201 -43.05 10.30 -8.43
C VAL A 201 -42.79 10.55 -6.95
N SER A 202 -41.56 10.96 -6.62
CA SER A 202 -41.22 11.43 -5.28
C SER A 202 -42.01 12.70 -4.98
N GLN A 203 -42.80 12.70 -3.90
CA GLN A 203 -43.63 13.83 -3.45
C GLN A 203 -42.83 14.91 -2.72
N ARG A 204 -41.48 14.89 -2.75
CA ARG A 204 -40.64 15.86 -2.02
C ARG A 204 -39.84 16.77 -2.95
N PRO A 205 -39.63 18.04 -2.55
CA PRO A 205 -38.83 18.98 -3.31
C PRO A 205 -37.38 18.50 -3.35
N LEU A 206 -36.99 18.02 -4.51
CA LEU A 206 -35.70 17.50 -4.86
C LEU A 206 -34.79 18.64 -5.26
N PHE A 207 -33.49 18.45 -5.15
CA PHE A 207 -32.52 19.43 -5.62
C PHE A 207 -32.74 19.70 -7.11
N MET A 208 -32.86 20.98 -7.48
CA MET A 208 -32.96 21.39 -8.86
C MET A 208 -31.67 21.02 -9.60
N ASP A 209 -31.76 20.16 -10.61
CA ASP A 209 -30.61 19.92 -11.49
C ASP A 209 -30.34 21.19 -12.31
N PRO A 210 -29.18 21.86 -12.11
CA PRO A 210 -28.85 23.06 -12.85
C PRO A 210 -28.65 22.83 -14.34
N PHE A 211 -28.49 21.58 -14.80
CA PHE A 211 -28.17 21.22 -16.17
C PHE A 211 -29.37 20.59 -16.95
N SER A 212 -30.37 20.04 -16.23
CA SER A 212 -31.52 19.43 -16.86
C SER A 212 -32.70 20.40 -16.97
N LEU A 213 -33.19 20.61 -18.18
CA LEU A 213 -34.35 21.45 -18.52
C LEU A 213 -35.56 20.54 -18.76
N ALA A 214 -36.50 20.48 -17.80
CA ALA A 214 -37.79 19.80 -17.94
C ALA A 214 -38.69 20.48 -18.94
N GLY A 215 -38.53 21.81 -19.12
CA GLY A 215 -39.38 22.58 -20.01
C GLY A 215 -39.44 24.09 -19.75
N ILE A 216 -40.44 24.72 -20.24
CA ILE A 216 -40.69 26.16 -20.01
C ILE A 216 -42.10 26.29 -19.44
N ARG A 217 -42.25 26.97 -18.32
CA ARG A 217 -43.55 27.27 -17.67
C ARG A 217 -43.76 28.76 -17.47
N ASP A 218 -44.95 29.13 -17.10
CA ASP A 218 -45.28 30.50 -16.75
C ASP A 218 -44.61 30.92 -15.45
N TYR A 219 -44.14 32.18 -15.40
CA TYR A 219 -43.58 32.80 -14.21
C TYR A 219 -44.61 32.86 -13.08
N ARG A 220 -44.22 32.49 -11.88
CA ARG A 220 -45.01 32.64 -10.67
C ARG A 220 -44.28 33.58 -9.70
N PHE A 221 -45.09 34.31 -8.93
CA PHE A 221 -44.51 35.19 -7.91
C PHE A 221 -43.62 34.39 -6.92
N GLY A 222 -42.34 34.79 -6.77
CA GLY A 222 -41.34 34.08 -5.98
C GLY A 222 -40.30 33.30 -6.82
N ASP A 223 -40.48 33.17 -8.13
CA ASP A 223 -39.48 32.55 -8.99
C ASP A 223 -38.24 33.45 -9.10
N PRO A 224 -37.00 32.86 -9.01
CA PRO A 224 -35.76 33.64 -9.16
C PRO A 224 -35.64 34.27 -10.55
N VAL A 225 -35.24 35.53 -10.58
CA VAL A 225 -35.06 36.27 -11.87
C VAL A 225 -34.03 35.62 -12.78
N SER A 226 -33.03 34.93 -12.19
CA SER A 226 -32.00 34.16 -12.92
C SER A 226 -32.54 33.01 -13.73
N GLN A 227 -33.76 32.54 -13.45
CA GLN A 227 -34.40 31.42 -14.19
C GLN A 227 -35.32 31.90 -15.31
N ILE A 228 -35.52 33.22 -15.48
CA ILE A 228 -36.40 33.76 -16.54
C ILE A 228 -35.76 33.48 -17.90
N ASN A 229 -36.53 32.82 -18.75
CA ASN A 229 -36.14 32.59 -20.13
C ASN A 229 -36.65 33.77 -21.00
N PHE A 230 -35.82 34.80 -21.13
CA PHE A 230 -36.16 35.99 -21.91
C PHE A 230 -36.45 35.69 -23.37
N LYS A 231 -35.80 34.66 -23.97
CA LYS A 231 -36.04 34.25 -25.35
C LYS A 231 -37.42 33.62 -25.54
N ALA A 232 -37.86 32.83 -24.58
CA ALA A 232 -39.21 32.24 -24.60
C ALA A 232 -40.29 33.31 -24.28
N SER A 233 -40.02 34.18 -23.31
CA SER A 233 -40.91 35.30 -22.94
C SER A 233 -41.16 36.24 -24.10
N ALA A 234 -40.14 36.56 -24.90
CA ALA A 234 -40.26 37.42 -26.08
C ALA A 234 -41.11 36.84 -27.21
N LYS A 235 -41.41 35.54 -27.20
CA LYS A 235 -42.27 34.85 -28.20
C LYS A 235 -43.73 34.82 -27.79
N VAL A 236 -44.07 35.25 -26.57
CA VAL A 236 -45.45 35.26 -26.08
C VAL A 236 -46.18 36.52 -26.64
N PRO A 237 -47.29 36.35 -27.36
CA PRO A 237 -48.05 37.49 -27.84
C PRO A 237 -48.60 38.32 -26.68
N LEU A 238 -48.42 39.63 -26.73
CA LEU A 238 -48.90 40.57 -25.70
C LEU A 238 -50.44 40.72 -25.63
N THR A 239 -51.14 40.22 -26.65
CA THR A 239 -52.60 40.34 -26.76
C THR A 239 -53.24 38.94 -26.75
N GLY A 240 -54.04 38.69 -25.70
CA GLY A 240 -55.00 37.57 -25.70
C GLY A 240 -54.58 36.28 -25.02
N SER A 241 -53.45 36.19 -24.35
CA SER A 241 -53.06 34.98 -23.56
C SER A 241 -53.41 35.11 -22.08
N SER A 242 -54.08 34.11 -21.53
CA SER A 242 -54.50 34.01 -20.12
C SER A 242 -53.34 33.71 -19.15
N GLY A 243 -52.07 33.83 -19.57
CA GLY A 243 -50.89 33.48 -18.79
C GLY A 243 -49.91 34.63 -18.57
N SER A 244 -48.95 34.44 -17.70
CA SER A 244 -47.87 35.39 -17.46
C SER A 244 -47.05 35.63 -18.75
N PRO A 245 -46.77 36.92 -19.10
CA PRO A 245 -45.90 37.24 -20.24
C PRO A 245 -44.44 36.73 -20.05
N LEU A 246 -44.08 36.47 -18.79
CA LEU A 246 -42.75 35.94 -18.47
C LEU A 246 -42.78 34.40 -18.39
N LYS A 247 -41.82 33.80 -19.03
CA LYS A 247 -41.59 32.36 -19.01
C LYS A 247 -40.32 32.04 -18.21
N VAL A 248 -40.37 30.96 -17.46
CA VAL A 248 -39.27 30.48 -16.61
C VAL A 248 -38.84 29.09 -17.11
N ASN A 249 -37.56 28.84 -17.12
CA ASN A 249 -37.04 27.50 -17.34
C ASN A 249 -37.45 26.60 -16.16
N ALA A 250 -38.30 25.62 -16.41
CA ALA A 250 -38.61 24.57 -15.48
C ALA A 250 -37.43 23.56 -15.52
N ARG A 251 -36.79 23.37 -14.41
CA ARG A 251 -35.72 22.38 -14.29
C ARG A 251 -36.28 21.07 -13.73
N ASP A 252 -35.71 19.98 -14.17
CA ASP A 252 -36.02 18.68 -13.58
C ASP A 252 -35.48 18.61 -12.14
N TYR A 253 -36.21 17.92 -11.31
CA TYR A 253 -35.79 17.61 -9.95
C TYR A 253 -35.19 16.21 -10.00
N CYS A 254 -33.89 16.12 -9.82
CA CYS A 254 -33.24 14.82 -9.60
C CYS A 254 -33.33 14.46 -8.13
N ALA A 255 -33.97 13.32 -7.83
CA ALA A 255 -33.76 12.67 -6.56
C ALA A 255 -32.31 12.18 -6.54
N SER A 256 -31.53 12.56 -5.54
CA SER A 256 -30.29 11.87 -5.26
C SER A 256 -30.64 10.43 -4.96
N ARG A 257 -30.34 9.53 -5.91
CA ARG A 257 -30.55 8.10 -5.72
C ARG A 257 -29.57 7.62 -4.69
N LYS A 258 -30.07 7.00 -3.60
CA LYS A 258 -29.27 6.49 -2.51
C LYS A 258 -29.25 4.98 -2.58
N LEU A 259 -28.04 4.40 -2.53
CA LEU A 259 -27.84 2.97 -2.42
C LEU A 259 -27.04 2.68 -1.15
N MET A 260 -27.60 1.91 -0.25
CA MET A 260 -26.91 1.40 0.94
C MET A 260 -26.62 -0.08 0.78
N ILE A 261 -25.37 -0.47 0.90
CA ILE A 261 -24.92 -1.85 0.76
C ILE A 261 -24.48 -2.34 2.12
N TYR A 262 -25.03 -3.48 2.55
CA TYR A 262 -24.65 -4.15 3.78
C TYR A 262 -24.01 -5.50 3.48
N MET A 263 -22.96 -5.81 4.23
CA MET A 263 -22.34 -7.13 4.24
C MET A 263 -22.44 -7.74 5.63
N ASP A 264 -23.14 -8.88 5.71
CA ASP A 264 -23.27 -9.67 6.94
C ASP A 264 -22.30 -10.85 6.93
N PHE A 265 -21.37 -10.85 7.87
CA PHE A 265 -20.38 -11.89 8.07
C PHE A 265 -20.85 -12.97 9.07
N HIS A 266 -22.07 -12.86 9.60
CA HIS A 266 -22.59 -13.82 10.54
C HIS A 266 -22.83 -15.18 9.88
N LEU A 267 -22.28 -16.24 10.49
CA LEU A 267 -22.51 -17.60 10.07
C LEU A 267 -23.52 -18.24 11.05
N PRO A 268 -24.65 -18.82 10.55
CA PRO A 268 -25.64 -19.42 11.40
C PRO A 268 -25.06 -20.53 12.29
N MET A 269 -25.55 -20.64 13.53
CA MET A 269 -25.14 -21.70 14.43
C MET A 269 -25.48 -23.07 13.83
N GLY A 270 -24.49 -23.97 13.81
CA GLY A 270 -24.65 -25.31 13.23
C GLY A 270 -24.39 -25.41 11.74
N SER A 271 -23.96 -24.33 11.11
CA SER A 271 -23.49 -24.36 9.73
C SER A 271 -22.31 -25.34 9.58
N LYS A 272 -22.36 -26.16 8.52
CA LYS A 272 -21.31 -27.14 8.18
C LYS A 272 -20.24 -26.54 7.25
N ILE A 273 -20.21 -25.23 7.10
CA ILE A 273 -19.26 -24.52 6.23
C ILE A 273 -17.88 -24.60 6.88
N ASP A 274 -16.90 -25.15 6.16
CA ASP A 274 -15.49 -25.14 6.57
C ASP A 274 -14.92 -23.71 6.53
N GLY A 275 -13.90 -23.42 7.36
CA GLY A 275 -13.30 -22.09 7.45
C GLY A 275 -12.76 -21.58 6.10
N ARG A 276 -12.20 -22.47 5.26
CA ARG A 276 -11.74 -22.08 3.92
C ARG A 276 -12.87 -21.71 2.98
N GLU A 277 -13.98 -22.43 3.07
CA GLU A 277 -15.17 -22.16 2.28
C GLU A 277 -15.84 -20.85 2.75
N TYR A 278 -15.86 -20.61 4.07
CA TYR A 278 -16.32 -19.35 4.63
C TYR A 278 -15.51 -18.18 4.08
N ASP A 279 -14.17 -18.24 4.19
CA ASP A 279 -13.27 -17.19 3.69
C ASP A 279 -13.49 -16.91 2.19
N ARG A 280 -13.62 -17.98 1.38
CA ARG A 280 -13.88 -17.86 -0.06
C ARG A 280 -15.21 -17.15 -0.36
N ARG A 281 -16.28 -17.53 0.33
CA ARG A 281 -17.60 -16.90 0.15
C ARG A 281 -17.61 -15.46 0.64
N ALA A 282 -16.96 -15.18 1.77
CA ALA A 282 -16.85 -13.84 2.33
C ALA A 282 -16.08 -12.91 1.39
N GLU A 283 -14.93 -13.36 0.82
CA GLU A 283 -14.18 -12.60 -0.18
C GLU A 283 -14.99 -12.39 -1.46
N ARG A 284 -15.76 -13.39 -1.90
CA ARG A 284 -16.68 -13.26 -3.03
C ARG A 284 -17.78 -12.23 -2.75
N GLY A 285 -18.32 -12.21 -1.53
CA GLY A 285 -19.29 -11.20 -1.08
C GLY A 285 -18.72 -9.79 -1.12
N LEU A 286 -17.50 -9.59 -0.61
CA LEU A 286 -16.80 -8.30 -0.70
C LEU A 286 -16.52 -7.88 -2.13
N SER A 287 -16.13 -8.83 -2.98
CA SER A 287 -15.90 -8.58 -4.41
C SER A 287 -17.18 -8.13 -5.12
N PHE A 288 -18.31 -8.71 -4.73
CA PHE A 288 -19.62 -8.28 -5.21
C PHE A 288 -20.01 -6.90 -4.69
N CYS A 289 -19.79 -6.59 -3.39
CA CYS A 289 -19.97 -5.25 -2.86
C CYS A 289 -19.15 -4.21 -3.65
N ALA A 290 -17.88 -4.51 -3.95
CA ALA A 290 -17.01 -3.63 -4.72
C ALA A 290 -17.56 -3.36 -6.14
N ALA A 291 -18.08 -4.39 -6.80
CA ALA A 291 -18.71 -4.26 -8.10
C ALA A 291 -19.98 -3.39 -8.05
N LEU A 292 -20.84 -3.63 -7.05
CA LEU A 292 -22.06 -2.83 -6.84
C LEU A 292 -21.74 -1.36 -6.58
N ILE A 293 -20.75 -1.06 -5.76
CA ILE A 293 -20.31 0.31 -5.48
C ILE A 293 -19.84 0.98 -6.75
N ARG A 294 -18.99 0.31 -7.52
CA ARG A 294 -18.49 0.83 -8.80
C ARG A 294 -19.65 1.12 -9.77
N ASP A 295 -20.54 0.17 -9.96
CA ASP A 295 -21.64 0.28 -10.93
C ASP A 295 -22.68 1.33 -10.49
N ALA A 296 -22.92 1.46 -9.17
CA ALA A 296 -23.80 2.49 -8.62
C ALA A 296 -23.23 3.90 -8.81
N ILE A 297 -21.92 4.09 -8.65
CA ILE A 297 -21.25 5.37 -8.90
C ILE A 297 -21.39 5.75 -10.39
N TYR A 298 -21.14 4.81 -11.29
CA TYR A 298 -21.37 5.06 -12.72
C TYR A 298 -22.83 5.39 -13.03
N GLY A 299 -23.77 4.83 -12.24
CA GLY A 299 -25.20 5.16 -12.31
C GLY A 299 -25.60 6.49 -11.63
N GLY A 300 -24.66 7.23 -11.05
CA GLY A 300 -24.93 8.51 -10.37
C GLY A 300 -25.60 8.38 -9.01
N PHE A 301 -25.41 7.25 -8.31
CA PHE A 301 -25.92 7.03 -6.96
C PHE A 301 -25.02 7.62 -5.89
N SER A 302 -25.62 8.11 -4.81
CA SER A 302 -24.95 8.32 -3.55
C SER A 302 -24.87 6.98 -2.83
N VAL A 303 -23.65 6.43 -2.67
CA VAL A 303 -23.44 5.08 -2.15
C VAL A 303 -23.05 5.13 -0.68
N GLY A 304 -23.64 4.23 0.11
CA GLY A 304 -23.23 3.93 1.48
C GLY A 304 -22.82 2.46 1.61
N PHE A 305 -22.04 2.17 2.65
CA PHE A 305 -21.59 0.83 2.95
C PHE A 305 -21.48 0.59 4.45
N ALA A 306 -21.87 -0.59 4.92
CA ALA A 306 -21.63 -1.01 6.28
C ALA A 306 -21.49 -2.54 6.35
N ALA A 307 -20.70 -3.00 7.33
CA ALA A 307 -20.49 -4.42 7.58
C ALA A 307 -20.36 -4.68 9.10
N ASN A 308 -20.76 -5.86 9.53
CA ASN A 308 -20.68 -6.27 10.94
C ASN A 308 -19.36 -6.98 11.28
N CYS A 309 -18.25 -6.61 10.64
CA CYS A 309 -16.95 -7.20 10.88
C CYS A 309 -16.00 -6.26 11.63
N LYS A 310 -14.87 -6.81 12.05
CA LYS A 310 -13.75 -6.04 12.60
C LYS A 310 -12.72 -5.76 11.51
N ALA A 311 -12.04 -4.62 11.63
CA ALA A 311 -10.85 -4.33 10.85
C ALA A 311 -9.63 -5.11 11.40
N ILE A 312 -8.55 -5.15 10.63
CA ILE A 312 -7.30 -5.86 10.99
C ILE A 312 -6.71 -5.35 12.32
N ASP A 313 -6.94 -4.09 12.66
CA ASP A 313 -6.52 -3.46 13.91
C ASP A 313 -7.42 -3.80 15.12
N GLY A 314 -8.49 -4.56 14.90
CA GLY A 314 -9.43 -5.01 15.93
C GLY A 314 -10.57 -4.03 16.23
N GLU A 315 -10.58 -2.86 15.59
CA GLU A 315 -11.71 -1.94 15.67
C GLU A 315 -12.90 -2.45 14.85
N MET A 316 -14.10 -2.00 15.19
CA MET A 316 -15.27 -2.30 14.37
C MET A 316 -15.17 -1.59 13.03
N SER A 317 -15.59 -2.27 11.96
CA SER A 317 -15.66 -1.67 10.64
C SER A 317 -16.52 -0.40 10.64
N SER A 318 -16.02 0.62 9.95
CA SER A 318 -16.70 1.92 9.87
C SER A 318 -17.96 1.82 9.02
N ARG A 319 -19.04 2.48 9.48
CA ARG A 319 -20.24 2.68 8.69
C ARG A 319 -20.07 3.95 7.83
N PHE A 320 -20.30 3.81 6.55
CA PHE A 320 -20.29 4.90 5.58
C PHE A 320 -21.72 5.24 5.16
N PRO A 321 -22.22 6.45 5.45
CA PRO A 321 -23.54 6.88 5.00
C PRO A 321 -23.58 7.07 3.49
N CYS A 322 -24.78 7.13 2.88
CA CYS A 322 -24.92 7.40 1.45
C CYS A 322 -24.45 8.83 1.13
N GLU A 323 -23.33 8.95 0.44
CA GLU A 323 -22.72 10.21 0.05
C GLU A 323 -22.24 10.18 -1.40
N GLY A 324 -22.28 11.33 -2.07
CA GLY A 324 -21.93 11.47 -3.49
C GLY A 324 -20.60 12.16 -3.76
N SER A 325 -19.69 12.19 -2.80
CA SER A 325 -18.36 12.80 -2.97
C SER A 325 -17.39 11.84 -3.67
N ASP A 326 -16.50 12.33 -4.52
CA ASP A 326 -15.52 11.52 -5.27
C ASP A 326 -14.53 10.75 -4.34
N ALA A 327 -14.26 11.27 -3.16
CA ALA A 327 -13.37 10.63 -2.18
C ALA A 327 -14.04 9.50 -1.40
N HIS A 328 -15.39 9.52 -1.33
CA HIS A 328 -16.16 8.59 -0.51
C HIS A 328 -16.02 7.12 -0.95
N PRO A 329 -16.12 6.78 -2.25
CA PRO A 329 -15.90 5.42 -2.70
C PRO A 329 -14.51 4.88 -2.38
N ILE A 330 -13.49 5.72 -2.50
CA ILE A 330 -12.11 5.36 -2.18
C ILE A 330 -11.98 5.04 -0.68
N ALA A 331 -12.66 5.81 0.18
CA ALA A 331 -12.68 5.55 1.61
C ALA A 331 -13.36 4.21 1.94
N ILE A 332 -14.47 3.89 1.28
CA ILE A 332 -15.15 2.59 1.41
C ILE A 332 -14.20 1.45 0.96
N MET A 333 -13.55 1.58 -0.20
CA MET A 333 -12.62 0.55 -0.70
C MET A 333 -11.43 0.34 0.24
N LYS A 334 -10.90 1.40 0.83
CA LYS A 334 -9.83 1.32 1.86
C LYS A 334 -10.32 0.57 3.10
N GLU A 335 -11.54 0.83 3.54
CA GLU A 335 -12.11 0.11 4.68
C GLU A 335 -12.31 -1.37 4.34
N MET A 336 -12.85 -1.68 3.16
CA MET A 336 -13.00 -3.07 2.71
C MET A 336 -11.64 -3.80 2.65
N ALA A 337 -10.56 -3.11 2.27
CA ALA A 337 -9.20 -3.67 2.30
C ALA A 337 -8.72 -3.98 3.74
N ARG A 338 -9.21 -3.26 4.75
CA ARG A 338 -8.85 -3.45 6.17
C ARG A 338 -9.70 -4.50 6.89
N MET A 339 -10.81 -4.93 6.31
CA MET A 339 -11.75 -5.87 6.94
C MET A 339 -11.11 -7.23 7.19
N ASN A 340 -11.28 -7.72 8.41
CA ASN A 340 -11.03 -9.11 8.77
C ASN A 340 -12.32 -9.89 8.55
N LEU A 341 -12.24 -11.11 8.00
CA LEU A 341 -13.41 -11.94 7.65
C LEU A 341 -14.05 -12.61 8.89
N THR A 342 -14.10 -11.90 10.01
CA THR A 342 -14.73 -12.39 11.23
C THR A 342 -15.87 -11.46 11.62
N ASP A 343 -16.98 -12.04 12.07
CA ASP A 343 -18.07 -11.26 12.62
C ASP A 343 -17.61 -10.49 13.88
N GLY A 344 -18.11 -9.30 14.05
CA GLY A 344 -17.74 -8.45 15.18
C GLY A 344 -18.92 -8.03 16.04
N ALA A 345 -20.06 -7.77 15.45
CA ALA A 345 -21.28 -7.32 16.12
C ALA A 345 -22.51 -7.99 15.51
N SER A 346 -23.64 -7.89 16.23
CA SER A 346 -24.91 -8.34 15.68
C SER A 346 -25.31 -7.50 14.48
N PHE A 347 -25.57 -8.15 13.35
CA PHE A 347 -26.05 -7.47 12.14
C PHE A 347 -27.39 -6.78 12.36
N ALA A 348 -28.29 -7.38 13.14
CA ALA A 348 -29.55 -6.77 13.52
C ALA A 348 -29.36 -5.43 14.25
N SER A 349 -28.33 -5.30 15.09
CA SER A 349 -28.05 -4.03 15.79
C SER A 349 -27.55 -2.93 14.84
N LEU A 350 -26.86 -3.32 13.76
CA LEU A 350 -26.42 -2.39 12.73
C LEU A 350 -27.62 -1.84 11.94
N LEU A 351 -28.56 -2.70 11.53
CA LEU A 351 -29.81 -2.29 10.89
C LEU A 351 -30.68 -1.42 11.83
N GLU A 352 -30.72 -1.76 13.12
CA GLU A 352 -31.48 -0.99 14.11
C GLU A 352 -30.95 0.45 14.26
N ALA A 353 -29.64 0.66 14.15
CA ALA A 353 -29.06 2.01 14.13
C ALA A 353 -29.61 2.85 12.99
N ASP A 354 -29.70 2.27 11.77
CA ASP A 354 -30.21 2.94 10.58
C ASP A 354 -31.72 3.19 10.64
N ILE A 355 -32.49 2.29 11.24
CA ILE A 355 -33.91 2.47 11.54
C ILE A 355 -34.09 3.66 12.50
N ARG A 356 -33.29 3.74 13.56
CA ARG A 356 -33.31 4.83 14.55
C ARG A 356 -32.93 6.17 13.92
N ASP A 357 -31.95 6.18 13.02
CA ASP A 357 -31.54 7.37 12.25
C ASP A 357 -32.60 7.79 11.23
N GLY A 358 -33.64 7.00 11.03
CA GLY A 358 -34.78 7.30 10.18
C GLY A 358 -34.44 7.21 8.68
N MET A 359 -33.65 6.22 8.27
CA MET A 359 -33.32 5.96 6.87
C MET A 359 -34.59 5.76 6.04
N ARG A 360 -34.73 6.55 4.96
CA ARG A 360 -35.91 6.52 4.04
C ARG A 360 -35.47 6.78 2.60
N ASP A 361 -36.32 6.38 1.68
CA ASP A 361 -36.14 6.60 0.25
C ASP A 361 -34.73 6.13 -0.24
N THR A 362 -34.28 4.98 0.28
CA THR A 362 -32.97 4.40 0.02
C THR A 362 -33.16 2.99 -0.53
N GLU A 363 -32.42 2.67 -1.60
CA GLU A 363 -32.27 1.30 -2.03
C GLU A 363 -31.25 0.62 -1.12
N ILE A 364 -31.59 -0.57 -0.63
CA ILE A 364 -30.78 -1.32 0.31
C ILE A 364 -30.50 -2.69 -0.31
N ILE A 365 -29.22 -3.05 -0.37
CA ILE A 365 -28.78 -4.39 -0.77
C ILE A 365 -28.06 -5.02 0.42
N ILE A 366 -28.55 -6.17 0.86
CA ILE A 366 -27.95 -6.93 1.94
C ILE A 366 -27.35 -8.20 1.34
N ILE A 367 -26.05 -8.39 1.59
CA ILE A 367 -25.30 -9.58 1.18
C ILE A 367 -24.98 -10.35 2.45
N ALA A 368 -25.44 -11.61 2.52
CA ALA A 368 -25.33 -12.42 3.72
C ALA A 368 -25.14 -13.90 3.40
N PHE A 369 -24.72 -14.69 4.39
CA PHE A 369 -24.71 -16.15 4.31
C PHE A 369 -26.08 -16.75 4.55
N ASP A 370 -26.84 -16.12 5.45
CA ASP A 370 -28.21 -16.50 5.83
C ASP A 370 -28.87 -15.34 6.59
N HIS A 371 -30.16 -15.43 6.84
CA HIS A 371 -30.90 -14.47 7.66
C HIS A 371 -31.57 -15.16 8.84
N ASN A 372 -31.37 -14.64 10.02
CA ASN A 372 -32.13 -15.03 11.20
C ASN A 372 -33.44 -14.21 11.32
N GLU A 373 -34.37 -14.66 12.17
CA GLU A 373 -35.68 -13.99 12.37
C GLU A 373 -35.51 -12.51 12.78
N ASP A 374 -34.54 -12.20 13.63
CA ASP A 374 -34.28 -10.84 14.08
C ASP A 374 -33.89 -9.90 12.93
N VAL A 375 -33.13 -10.38 11.97
CA VAL A 375 -32.72 -9.60 10.77
C VAL A 375 -33.92 -9.39 9.85
N LEU A 376 -34.74 -10.41 9.65
CA LEU A 376 -35.96 -10.32 8.82
C LEU A 376 -36.96 -9.30 9.37
N ASP A 377 -37.12 -9.21 10.68
CA ASP A 377 -37.99 -8.21 11.33
C ASP A 377 -37.49 -6.78 11.10
N ARG A 378 -36.17 -6.57 11.13
CA ARG A 378 -35.57 -5.24 10.83
C ARG A 378 -35.69 -4.89 9.36
N ILE A 379 -35.53 -5.86 8.46
CA ILE A 379 -35.75 -5.68 7.03
C ILE A 379 -37.19 -5.23 6.78
N ALA A 380 -38.19 -5.92 7.35
CA ALA A 380 -39.59 -5.54 7.22
C ALA A 380 -39.85 -4.12 7.77
N THR A 381 -39.19 -3.72 8.85
CA THR A 381 -39.30 -2.37 9.40
C THR A 381 -38.70 -1.33 8.45
N LEU A 382 -37.55 -1.60 7.84
CA LEU A 382 -36.92 -0.72 6.84
C LEU A 382 -37.80 -0.53 5.61
N GLU A 383 -38.47 -1.60 5.15
CA GLU A 383 -39.44 -1.53 4.03
C GLU A 383 -40.66 -0.68 4.39
N GLN A 384 -41.18 -0.83 5.63
CA GLN A 384 -42.28 0.02 6.12
C GLN A 384 -41.92 1.51 6.18
N LEU A 385 -40.64 1.84 6.39
CA LEU A 385 -40.13 3.21 6.37
C LEU A 385 -40.01 3.77 4.93
N GLY A 386 -40.31 3.00 3.88
CA GLY A 386 -40.28 3.42 2.49
C GLY A 386 -38.96 3.14 1.78
N ASN A 387 -38.13 2.23 2.30
CA ASN A 387 -36.94 1.76 1.61
C ASN A 387 -37.25 0.54 0.74
N SER A 388 -36.45 0.29 -0.29
CA SER A 388 -36.50 -0.94 -1.09
C SER A 388 -35.36 -1.85 -0.67
N VAL A 389 -35.66 -3.03 -0.10
CA VAL A 389 -34.64 -3.96 0.38
C VAL A 389 -34.52 -5.17 -0.54
N GLN A 390 -33.32 -5.49 -0.96
CA GLN A 390 -32.99 -6.71 -1.69
C GLN A 390 -31.93 -7.49 -0.92
N THR A 391 -32.09 -8.81 -0.86
CA THR A 391 -31.16 -9.69 -0.16
C THR A 391 -30.50 -10.64 -1.15
N VAL A 392 -29.21 -10.81 -1.03
CA VAL A 392 -28.39 -11.73 -1.82
C VAL A 392 -27.73 -12.72 -0.86
N ILE A 393 -28.10 -13.99 -0.97
CA ILE A 393 -27.50 -15.05 -0.19
C ILE A 393 -26.28 -15.60 -0.92
N LEU A 394 -25.17 -15.70 -0.18
CA LEU A 394 -23.91 -16.26 -0.67
C LEU A 394 -23.99 -17.79 -0.64
N GLU A 395 -24.51 -18.39 -1.69
CA GLU A 395 -24.53 -19.83 -1.85
C GLU A 395 -23.14 -20.40 -2.16
N GLY A 396 -22.91 -21.68 -1.80
CA GLY A 396 -21.74 -22.44 -2.24
C GLY A 396 -21.79 -22.58 -3.76
N GLY A 397 -20.94 -21.88 -4.47
CA GLY A 397 -20.78 -22.12 -5.89
C GLY A 397 -20.14 -23.48 -6.12
N ASP A 398 -20.76 -24.30 -6.94
CA ASP A 398 -20.07 -25.41 -7.59
C ASP A 398 -18.84 -24.85 -8.31
N GLU A 399 -17.75 -25.59 -8.28
CA GLU A 399 -16.47 -25.25 -8.91
C GLU A 399 -16.74 -24.71 -10.32
N ASP A 400 -16.52 -23.41 -10.50
CA ASP A 400 -16.54 -22.81 -11.82
C ASP A 400 -15.45 -23.50 -12.63
N GLY A 401 -15.88 -24.27 -13.61
CA GLY A 401 -15.01 -24.75 -14.64
C GLY A 401 -14.33 -23.54 -15.31
N ASP A 402 -12.99 -23.61 -15.34
CA ASP A 402 -11.98 -22.85 -16.08
C ASP A 402 -12.32 -21.47 -16.66
#